data_2cc4e2695f7c2dbd3e2b1a15a4c479df
#
_entry.id   2cc4e2695f7c2dbd3e2b1a15a4c479df
#
_cell.length_a   1.000
_cell.length_b   1.000
_cell.length_c   1.000
_cell.angle_alpha   90.00
_cell.angle_beta   90.00
_cell.angle_gamma   90.00
#
_symmetry.space_group_name_H-M   'P 1'
#
loop_
_entity.id
_entity.type
_entity.pdbx_description
1 polymer ?
#
loop_
_entity_poly.entity_id
_entity_poly.type
_entity_poly.pdbx_seq_one_letter_code
_entity_poly.pdbx_strand_id
1 'polypeptide(L)'
;MFTKEDIAQIEQRGSSVQTVEEQVERFKKGFPWLKIVAPATPERGIQVLDEAAVEAAASYYDNATMNGKCKFVPASGAASRMFKDLFSGLDALKAGKELADDAPAAKFVDQIQSFAFYTPELFGEQTCKCPEYRESVLAKTLTDEGLGYGAKPKGVLKFHKYTDGEIRTAFAEHLVEAQNYMRNEDGTANLVVTISPEHQHLFEEAYAEVKAAYEAKYGVKYNITFTFQDKATDTVAVDVENKPFRTETDSLLFRPAGHGALIYNLNNIAEEVVSIKNIDNVANERLLPATATWKKVLLGKALELRDTLHGYLRELDAVCTPVQGSRNTTAGVPGYDPVYDDLYSTPEALALCDDIEEFLKNVLCVEMPEAETPKQRVEALRAKLDRPVRVAGMVKNQGEPGGGPFIIAEKDGSTSLQVLESVQINMSDDHARECLANATHFNPVDIVCCLHNYKGESFDLLKYVDEDAGFISSKSYQGRELKALELPGLWNGAMSNWNTLFVEVPLETFNPVKVVLDLLRPAHQN
;
A
#
# COMPACT_ATOMS: atom_id res chain seq x y z
N MET A 1 -0.93 29.52 20.69
CA MET A 1 0.11 28.48 20.74
C MET A 1 1.20 28.74 19.70
N PHE A 2 0.89 29.27 18.54
CA PHE A 2 1.79 29.49 17.42
C PHE A 2 2.11 30.97 17.22
N THR A 3 3.37 31.29 16.84
CA THR A 3 3.78 32.66 16.47
C THR A 3 3.28 33.01 15.07
N LYS A 4 3.48 34.27 14.62
CA LYS A 4 3.13 34.66 13.24
C LYS A 4 3.97 33.91 12.21
N GLU A 5 5.21 33.66 12.53
CA GLU A 5 6.17 32.90 11.70
C GLU A 5 5.72 31.43 11.59
N ASP A 6 5.26 30.82 12.68
CA ASP A 6 4.70 29.47 12.68
C ASP A 6 3.47 29.37 11.78
N ILE A 7 2.56 30.34 11.90
CA ILE A 7 1.33 30.38 11.07
C ILE A 7 1.72 30.48 9.58
N ALA A 8 2.63 31.38 9.24
CA ALA A 8 3.12 31.50 7.86
C ALA A 8 3.78 30.20 7.36
N GLN A 9 4.56 29.51 8.20
CA GLN A 9 5.16 28.21 7.86
C GLN A 9 4.10 27.13 7.63
N ILE A 10 3.06 27.08 8.44
CA ILE A 10 1.93 26.15 8.31
C ILE A 10 1.18 26.39 6.98
N GLU A 11 0.80 27.64 6.72
CA GLU A 11 0.06 28.05 5.52
C GLU A 11 0.87 27.82 4.24
N GLN A 12 2.19 28.08 4.27
CA GLN A 12 3.09 27.83 3.13
C GLN A 12 3.15 26.34 2.76
N ARG A 13 2.87 25.43 3.70
CA ARG A 13 2.78 23.99 3.45
C ARG A 13 1.42 23.55 2.92
N GLY A 14 0.44 24.44 2.81
CA GLY A 14 -0.93 24.13 2.43
C GLY A 14 -1.78 23.55 3.57
N SER A 15 -1.28 23.58 4.82
CA SER A 15 -1.99 23.13 6.02
C SER A 15 -2.68 24.31 6.73
N SER A 16 -3.43 24.01 7.79
CA SER A 16 -4.09 25.03 8.61
C SER A 16 -3.61 24.96 10.06
N VAL A 17 -3.71 26.10 10.77
CA VAL A 17 -3.42 26.15 12.21
C VAL A 17 -4.31 25.17 12.97
N GLN A 18 -5.57 25.05 12.60
CA GLN A 18 -6.53 24.11 13.20
C GLN A 18 -6.05 22.67 13.05
N THR A 19 -5.63 22.27 11.84
CA THR A 19 -5.10 20.91 11.59
C THR A 19 -3.89 20.61 12.48
N VAL A 20 -2.96 21.57 12.62
CA VAL A 20 -1.76 21.37 13.45
C VAL A 20 -2.12 21.34 14.94
N GLU A 21 -3.09 22.12 15.40
CA GLU A 21 -3.60 22.05 16.77
C GLU A 21 -4.27 20.70 17.06
N GLU A 22 -5.06 20.17 16.14
CA GLU A 22 -5.67 18.85 16.23
C GLU A 22 -4.59 17.74 16.30
N GLN A 23 -3.51 17.85 15.51
CA GLN A 23 -2.37 16.94 15.59
C GLN A 23 -1.70 17.00 16.97
N VAL A 24 -1.45 18.19 17.52
CA VAL A 24 -0.89 18.35 18.87
C VAL A 24 -1.81 17.76 19.95
N GLU A 25 -3.11 17.96 19.84
CA GLU A 25 -4.07 17.35 20.76
C GLU A 25 -4.10 15.80 20.63
N ARG A 26 -3.89 15.27 19.43
CA ARG A 26 -3.79 13.82 19.20
C ARG A 26 -2.57 13.22 19.91
N PHE A 27 -1.42 13.91 19.98
CA PHE A 27 -0.27 13.46 20.78
C PHE A 27 -0.58 13.36 22.27
N LYS A 28 -1.44 14.23 22.81
CA LYS A 28 -1.85 14.21 24.22
C LYS A 28 -2.85 13.10 24.51
N LYS A 29 -3.81 12.88 23.60
CA LYS A 29 -4.88 11.88 23.77
C LYS A 29 -4.44 10.48 23.38
N GLY A 30 -3.50 10.35 22.46
CA GLY A 30 -3.13 9.09 21.80
C GLY A 30 -4.18 8.65 20.77
N PHE A 31 -4.00 7.43 20.29
CA PHE A 31 -4.97 6.72 19.45
C PHE A 31 -5.64 5.62 20.25
N PRO A 32 -6.93 5.34 20.02
CA PRO A 32 -7.57 4.18 20.62
C PRO A 32 -6.96 2.90 20.05
N TRP A 33 -6.90 1.86 20.86
CA TRP A 33 -6.50 0.55 20.38
C TRP A 33 -7.61 -0.06 19.52
N LEU A 34 -7.24 -0.66 18.41
CA LEU A 34 -8.17 -1.41 17.58
C LEU A 34 -8.59 -2.70 18.30
N LYS A 35 -9.89 -2.99 18.26
CA LYS A 35 -10.45 -4.16 18.95
C LYS A 35 -10.35 -5.39 18.05
N ILE A 36 -9.29 -6.19 18.25
CA ILE A 36 -9.07 -7.42 17.50
C ILE A 36 -10.07 -8.50 17.96
N VAL A 37 -10.74 -9.13 17.00
CA VAL A 37 -11.64 -10.27 17.22
C VAL A 37 -10.88 -11.58 17.04
N ALA A 38 -10.10 -11.70 15.95
CA ALA A 38 -9.31 -12.87 15.65
C ALA A 38 -8.21 -12.54 14.62
N PRO A 39 -7.14 -13.35 14.49
CA PRO A 39 -6.30 -13.29 13.31
C PRO A 39 -7.09 -13.80 12.10
N ALA A 40 -6.85 -13.23 10.91
CA ALA A 40 -7.35 -13.85 9.69
C ALA A 40 -6.39 -15.00 9.30
N THR A 41 -6.96 -16.17 9.04
CA THR A 41 -6.24 -17.42 8.72
C THR A 41 -6.90 -18.11 7.53
N PRO A 42 -6.29 -19.15 6.94
CA PRO A 42 -6.94 -19.96 5.91
C PRO A 42 -8.29 -20.54 6.30
N GLU A 43 -8.52 -20.81 7.57
CA GLU A 43 -9.80 -21.32 8.09
C GLU A 43 -10.86 -20.22 8.21
N ARG A 44 -10.43 -18.96 8.31
CA ARG A 44 -11.32 -17.80 8.44
C ARG A 44 -10.64 -16.52 7.99
N GLY A 45 -11.10 -15.96 6.86
CA GLY A 45 -10.71 -14.62 6.41
C GLY A 45 -9.61 -14.56 5.35
N ILE A 46 -8.85 -15.65 5.10
CA ILE A 46 -7.91 -15.75 3.99
C ILE A 46 -8.38 -16.85 3.03
N GLN A 47 -8.66 -16.50 1.79
CA GLN A 47 -8.98 -17.48 0.76
C GLN A 47 -7.72 -18.17 0.28
N VAL A 48 -7.70 -19.50 0.34
CA VAL A 48 -6.68 -20.35 -0.28
C VAL A 48 -7.30 -20.96 -1.51
N LEU A 49 -6.72 -20.69 -2.67
CA LEU A 49 -7.25 -21.11 -3.96
C LEU A 49 -6.56 -22.40 -4.41
N ASP A 50 -7.34 -23.36 -4.87
CA ASP A 50 -6.82 -24.49 -5.62
C ASP A 50 -6.51 -24.11 -7.08
N GLU A 51 -5.92 -25.01 -7.83
CA GLU A 51 -5.50 -24.77 -9.21
C GLU A 51 -6.68 -24.34 -10.12
N ALA A 52 -7.85 -24.96 -9.94
CA ALA A 52 -9.03 -24.62 -10.71
C ALA A 52 -9.58 -23.22 -10.39
N ALA A 53 -9.56 -22.83 -9.12
CA ALA A 53 -9.95 -21.50 -8.67
C ALA A 53 -8.96 -20.41 -9.11
N VAL A 54 -7.66 -20.73 -9.14
CA VAL A 54 -6.61 -19.85 -9.70
C VAL A 54 -6.86 -19.60 -11.18
N GLU A 55 -7.10 -20.65 -11.97
CA GLU A 55 -7.41 -20.54 -13.40
C GLU A 55 -8.71 -19.77 -13.64
N ALA A 56 -9.76 -20.06 -12.88
CA ALA A 56 -11.03 -19.35 -12.97
C ALA A 56 -10.90 -17.86 -12.67
N ALA A 57 -10.18 -17.48 -11.61
CA ALA A 57 -9.96 -16.08 -11.25
C ALA A 57 -9.14 -15.34 -12.33
N ALA A 58 -8.07 -15.94 -12.83
CA ALA A 58 -7.27 -15.35 -13.90
C ALA A 58 -8.09 -15.17 -15.18
N SER A 59 -8.91 -16.19 -15.54
CA SER A 59 -9.82 -16.13 -16.69
C SER A 59 -10.92 -15.08 -16.50
N TYR A 60 -11.42 -14.91 -15.27
CA TYR A 60 -12.38 -13.84 -14.97
C TYR A 60 -11.80 -12.47 -15.30
N TYR A 61 -10.55 -12.19 -14.85
CA TYR A 61 -9.87 -10.95 -15.19
C TYR A 61 -9.71 -10.75 -16.71
N ASP A 62 -9.28 -11.79 -17.42
CA ASP A 62 -9.04 -11.69 -18.86
C ASP A 62 -10.31 -11.42 -19.68
N ASN A 63 -11.51 -11.73 -19.14
CA ASN A 63 -12.81 -11.54 -19.79
C ASN A 63 -13.66 -10.41 -19.18
N ALA A 64 -13.26 -9.82 -18.05
CA ALA A 64 -14.05 -8.81 -17.37
C ALA A 64 -13.96 -7.44 -18.07
N THR A 65 -15.07 -6.71 -18.04
CA THR A 65 -15.12 -5.31 -18.49
C THR A 65 -14.76 -4.36 -17.36
N MET A 66 -13.92 -3.37 -17.64
CA MET A 66 -13.53 -2.34 -16.69
C MET A 66 -13.22 -1.02 -17.40
N ASN A 67 -13.44 0.09 -16.70
CA ASN A 67 -13.18 1.44 -17.21
C ASN A 67 -11.75 1.89 -16.89
N GLY A 68 -10.79 1.27 -17.58
CA GLY A 68 -9.36 1.55 -17.41
C GLY A 68 -8.73 0.87 -16.20
N LYS A 69 -7.43 0.65 -16.31
CA LYS A 69 -6.60 0.08 -15.26
C LYS A 69 -5.25 0.75 -15.20
N CYS A 70 -4.71 0.88 -13.98
CA CYS A 70 -3.47 1.57 -13.68
C CYS A 70 -2.64 0.80 -12.66
N LYS A 71 -1.32 0.84 -12.81
CA LYS A 71 -0.38 0.36 -11.79
C LYS A 71 0.08 1.53 -10.93
N PHE A 72 -0.17 1.48 -9.64
CA PHE A 72 0.28 2.48 -8.67
C PHE A 72 1.52 1.97 -7.93
N VAL A 73 2.62 2.72 -8.03
CA VAL A 73 3.92 2.34 -7.47
C VAL A 73 4.43 3.41 -6.51
N PRO A 74 4.28 3.20 -5.18
CA PRO A 74 4.94 4.05 -4.20
C PRO A 74 6.47 3.92 -4.30
N ALA A 75 7.17 5.02 -4.62
CA ALA A 75 8.60 5.05 -4.90
C ALA A 75 9.34 6.24 -4.28
N SER A 76 8.73 6.97 -3.33
CA SER A 76 9.33 8.15 -2.69
C SER A 76 10.44 7.84 -1.68
N GLY A 77 10.62 6.56 -1.30
CA GLY A 77 11.63 6.16 -0.33
C GLY A 77 13.07 6.28 -0.85
N ALA A 78 13.91 7.04 -0.13
CA ALA A 78 15.34 7.07 -0.39
C ALA A 78 16.00 5.70 -0.10
N ALA A 79 17.07 5.37 -0.84
CA ALA A 79 17.80 4.12 -0.65
C ALA A 79 18.72 4.12 0.59
N SER A 80 18.76 5.18 1.38
CA SER A 80 19.65 5.31 2.56
C SER A 80 19.52 4.15 3.56
N ARG A 81 18.30 3.61 3.76
CA ARG A 81 18.10 2.43 4.61
C ARG A 81 18.68 1.16 4.00
N MET A 82 18.62 1.02 2.68
CA MET A 82 19.17 -0.13 1.94
C MET A 82 20.70 -0.22 2.09
N PHE A 83 21.36 0.92 2.19
CA PHE A 83 22.83 1.03 2.29
C PHE A 83 23.34 1.35 3.69
N LYS A 84 22.50 1.29 4.73
CA LYS A 84 22.88 1.64 6.11
C LYS A 84 24.17 0.96 6.57
N ASP A 85 24.27 -0.34 6.32
CA ASP A 85 25.42 -1.14 6.76
C ASP A 85 26.69 -0.79 5.99
N LEU A 86 26.54 -0.40 4.70
CA LEU A 86 27.68 0.06 3.90
C LEU A 86 28.20 1.42 4.38
N PHE A 87 27.31 2.35 4.76
CA PHE A 87 27.71 3.62 5.37
C PHE A 87 28.46 3.39 6.67
N SER A 88 27.94 2.53 7.56
CA SER A 88 28.61 2.17 8.80
C SER A 88 29.98 1.54 8.56
N GLY A 89 30.11 0.69 7.54
CA GLY A 89 31.37 0.07 7.13
C GLY A 89 32.37 1.08 6.59
N LEU A 90 31.93 2.01 5.74
CA LEU A 90 32.77 3.08 5.20
C LEU A 90 33.30 4.00 6.32
N ASP A 91 32.44 4.41 7.25
CA ASP A 91 32.83 5.23 8.40
C ASP A 91 33.84 4.50 9.30
N ALA A 92 33.67 3.20 9.51
CA ALA A 92 34.61 2.39 10.28
C ALA A 92 36.00 2.33 9.61
N LEU A 93 36.07 2.08 8.30
CA LEU A 93 37.31 2.04 7.54
C LEU A 93 38.02 3.42 7.55
N LYS A 94 37.26 4.50 7.30
CA LYS A 94 37.80 5.88 7.39
C LYS A 94 38.34 6.22 8.78
N ALA A 95 37.80 5.59 9.83
CA ALA A 95 38.33 5.71 11.21
C ALA A 95 39.50 4.76 11.50
N GLY A 96 40.05 4.07 10.49
CA GLY A 96 41.18 3.13 10.64
C GLY A 96 40.82 1.82 11.31
N LYS A 97 39.51 1.44 11.33
CA LYS A 97 39.04 0.16 11.89
C LYS A 97 38.93 -0.88 10.77
N GLU A 98 39.27 -2.11 11.08
CA GLU A 98 39.04 -3.23 10.16
C GLU A 98 37.57 -3.70 10.19
N LEU A 99 37.08 -4.18 9.04
CA LEU A 99 35.79 -4.82 8.96
C LEU A 99 35.95 -6.34 9.20
N ALA A 100 35.13 -6.90 10.07
CA ALA A 100 35.03 -8.35 10.22
C ALA A 100 34.55 -8.97 8.90
N ASP A 101 35.05 -10.16 8.53
CA ASP A 101 34.73 -10.81 7.26
C ASP A 101 33.23 -11.18 7.14
N ASP A 102 32.53 -11.35 8.24
CA ASP A 102 31.10 -11.63 8.30
C ASP A 102 30.22 -10.36 8.30
N ALA A 103 30.85 -9.18 8.41
CA ALA A 103 30.12 -7.91 8.36
C ALA A 103 29.42 -7.71 6.98
N PRO A 104 28.19 -7.17 6.94
CA PRO A 104 27.48 -6.95 5.68
C PRO A 104 28.28 -6.15 4.65
N ALA A 105 29.00 -5.10 5.09
CA ALA A 105 29.84 -4.29 4.20
C ALA A 105 31.02 -5.10 3.61
N ALA A 106 31.63 -6.02 4.37
CA ALA A 106 32.68 -6.90 3.86
C ALA A 106 32.12 -7.91 2.85
N LYS A 107 30.99 -8.55 3.16
CA LYS A 107 30.29 -9.46 2.24
C LYS A 107 29.89 -8.78 0.93
N PHE A 108 29.44 -7.53 1.01
CA PHE A 108 29.12 -6.74 -0.17
C PHE A 108 30.35 -6.56 -1.08
N VAL A 109 31.49 -6.16 -0.52
CA VAL A 109 32.72 -5.96 -1.29
C VAL A 109 33.25 -7.27 -1.86
N ASP A 110 33.24 -8.35 -1.07
CA ASP A 110 33.71 -9.66 -1.51
C ASP A 110 32.89 -10.24 -2.67
N GLN A 111 31.63 -9.81 -2.82
CA GLN A 111 30.70 -10.26 -3.87
C GLN A 111 30.33 -9.13 -4.85
N ILE A 112 31.09 -8.05 -4.91
CA ILE A 112 30.77 -6.86 -5.75
C ILE A 112 30.50 -7.22 -7.22
N GLN A 113 31.20 -8.22 -7.77
CA GLN A 113 31.06 -8.66 -9.14
C GLN A 113 29.70 -9.30 -9.46
N SER A 114 28.94 -9.71 -8.46
CA SER A 114 27.60 -10.33 -8.61
C SER A 114 26.49 -9.30 -8.71
N PHE A 115 26.77 -8.03 -8.47
CA PHE A 115 25.75 -6.97 -8.55
C PHE A 115 25.60 -6.45 -9.98
N ALA A 116 24.37 -6.15 -10.38
CA ALA A 116 24.03 -5.65 -11.71
C ALA A 116 24.73 -4.33 -12.10
N PHE A 117 25.15 -3.55 -11.11
CA PHE A 117 25.84 -2.27 -11.30
C PHE A 117 27.37 -2.40 -11.33
N TYR A 118 27.91 -3.61 -11.14
CA TYR A 118 29.36 -3.81 -11.22
C TYR A 118 29.85 -3.62 -12.65
N THR A 119 30.96 -2.87 -12.77
CA THR A 119 31.79 -2.80 -13.96
C THR A 119 33.27 -2.82 -13.58
N PRO A 120 34.15 -3.50 -14.38
CA PRO A 120 35.60 -3.53 -14.13
C PRO A 120 36.25 -2.15 -14.10
N GLU A 121 35.74 -1.22 -14.93
CA GLU A 121 36.27 0.15 -15.06
C GLU A 121 36.09 0.93 -13.74
N LEU A 122 34.97 0.70 -13.03
CA LEU A 122 34.67 1.39 -11.80
C LEU A 122 35.30 0.71 -10.58
N PHE A 123 35.18 -0.61 -10.48
CA PHE A 123 35.53 -1.35 -9.26
C PHE A 123 36.82 -2.15 -9.35
N GLY A 124 37.41 -2.29 -10.57
CA GLY A 124 38.56 -3.13 -10.83
C GLY A 124 38.17 -4.58 -11.17
N GLU A 125 39.08 -5.29 -11.83
CA GLU A 125 38.86 -6.68 -12.26
C GLU A 125 39.02 -7.69 -11.12
N GLN A 126 39.82 -7.37 -10.11
CA GLN A 126 40.14 -8.26 -9.00
C GLN A 126 39.66 -7.69 -7.68
N THR A 127 39.05 -8.53 -6.86
CA THR A 127 38.66 -8.19 -5.49
C THR A 127 39.83 -8.41 -4.54
N CYS A 128 39.96 -7.53 -3.53
CA CYS A 128 40.94 -7.63 -2.45
C CYS A 128 40.22 -7.42 -1.11
N LYS A 129 40.68 -8.15 -0.06
CA LYS A 129 40.20 -7.94 1.30
C LYS A 129 40.94 -6.82 2.04
N CYS A 130 41.88 -6.14 1.41
CA CYS A 130 42.62 -5.05 2.00
C CYS A 130 41.71 -3.86 2.33
N PRO A 131 41.93 -3.14 3.42
CA PRO A 131 41.08 -2.02 3.88
C PRO A 131 40.91 -0.96 2.79
N GLU A 132 41.96 -0.61 2.07
CA GLU A 132 41.97 0.44 1.03
C GLU A 132 41.05 0.08 -0.13
N TYR A 133 41.03 -1.20 -0.56
CA TYR A 133 40.11 -1.64 -1.61
C TYR A 133 38.68 -1.65 -1.12
N ARG A 134 38.43 -2.17 0.10
CA ARG A 134 37.09 -2.17 0.72
C ARG A 134 36.57 -0.73 0.85
N GLU A 135 37.37 0.20 1.33
CA GLU A 135 37.01 1.62 1.44
C GLU A 135 36.67 2.20 0.07
N SER A 136 37.53 1.96 -0.96
CA SER A 136 37.32 2.44 -2.32
C SER A 136 36.01 1.93 -2.92
N VAL A 137 35.69 0.63 -2.78
CA VAL A 137 34.46 0.03 -3.30
C VAL A 137 33.23 0.64 -2.61
N LEU A 138 33.27 0.79 -1.28
CA LEU A 138 32.16 1.39 -0.54
C LEU A 138 31.97 2.86 -0.91
N ALA A 139 33.04 3.65 -1.00
CA ALA A 139 32.99 5.05 -1.40
C ALA A 139 32.41 5.21 -2.82
N LYS A 140 32.93 4.46 -3.80
CA LYS A 140 32.45 4.47 -5.20
C LYS A 140 30.99 4.01 -5.34
N THR A 141 30.51 3.15 -4.45
CA THR A 141 29.08 2.75 -4.46
C THR A 141 28.21 3.86 -3.90
N LEU A 142 28.61 4.46 -2.78
CA LEU A 142 27.74 5.34 -1.96
C LEU A 142 27.78 6.79 -2.39
N THR A 143 28.97 7.29 -2.80
CA THR A 143 29.23 8.71 -3.03
C THR A 143 29.30 9.08 -4.52
N ASP A 144 29.38 10.40 -4.79
CA ASP A 144 29.52 10.94 -6.16
C ASP A 144 30.89 10.65 -6.80
N GLU A 145 31.81 10.02 -6.05
CA GLU A 145 33.05 9.48 -6.64
C GLU A 145 32.79 8.32 -7.60
N GLY A 146 31.59 7.74 -7.57
CA GLY A 146 31.18 6.65 -8.45
C GLY A 146 29.68 6.67 -8.74
N LEU A 147 28.94 5.72 -8.15
CA LEU A 147 27.50 5.53 -8.46
C LEU A 147 26.57 6.53 -7.72
N GLY A 148 27.01 7.11 -6.60
CA GLY A 148 26.17 8.01 -5.81
C GLY A 148 24.90 7.36 -5.22
N TYR A 149 24.90 6.04 -5.02
CA TYR A 149 23.69 5.29 -4.65
C TYR A 149 23.17 5.64 -3.24
N GLY A 150 24.03 6.19 -2.39
CA GLY A 150 23.63 6.63 -1.06
C GLY A 150 22.58 7.75 -1.04
N ALA A 151 22.53 8.57 -2.11
CA ALA A 151 21.60 9.69 -2.25
C ALA A 151 20.47 9.43 -3.27
N LYS A 152 20.52 8.34 -4.04
CA LYS A 152 19.54 8.04 -5.09
C LYS A 152 18.30 7.31 -4.54
N PRO A 153 17.13 7.47 -5.18
CA PRO A 153 15.94 6.69 -4.84
C PRO A 153 16.10 5.24 -5.32
N LYS A 154 15.49 4.29 -4.59
CA LYS A 154 15.54 2.86 -4.94
C LYS A 154 15.15 2.55 -6.37
N GLY A 155 14.16 3.25 -6.90
CA GLY A 155 13.58 2.99 -8.22
C GLY A 155 14.60 3.05 -9.36
N VAL A 156 15.61 3.90 -9.25
CA VAL A 156 16.62 4.09 -10.32
C VAL A 156 17.90 3.28 -10.12
N LEU A 157 17.96 2.46 -9.06
CA LEU A 157 19.11 1.60 -8.83
C LEU A 157 19.03 0.36 -9.74
N LYS A 158 20.18 -0.06 -10.25
CA LYS A 158 20.33 -1.25 -11.10
C LYS A 158 20.16 -2.50 -10.23
N PHE A 159 19.05 -3.22 -10.43
CA PHE A 159 18.71 -4.41 -9.63
C PHE A 159 19.12 -5.71 -10.31
N HIS A 160 18.82 -5.84 -11.61
CA HIS A 160 19.02 -7.10 -12.33
C HIS A 160 19.90 -6.89 -13.57
N LYS A 161 20.73 -7.89 -13.85
CA LYS A 161 21.53 -7.98 -15.09
C LYS A 161 21.18 -9.30 -15.77
N TYR A 162 20.78 -9.22 -17.02
CA TYR A 162 20.32 -10.36 -17.81
C TYR A 162 21.43 -10.95 -18.69
N THR A 163 21.23 -12.17 -19.16
CA THR A 163 22.22 -12.91 -19.98
C THR A 163 22.48 -12.27 -21.33
N ASP A 164 21.54 -11.50 -21.88
CA ASP A 164 21.68 -10.71 -23.09
C ASP A 164 22.41 -9.38 -22.88
N GLY A 165 22.81 -9.10 -21.64
CA GLY A 165 23.50 -7.87 -21.25
C GLY A 165 22.56 -6.74 -20.83
N GLU A 166 21.23 -6.90 -20.93
CA GLU A 166 20.27 -5.91 -20.43
C GLU A 166 20.45 -5.73 -18.92
N ILE A 167 20.43 -4.48 -18.46
CA ILE A 167 20.45 -4.14 -17.04
C ILE A 167 19.17 -3.37 -16.72
N ARG A 168 18.40 -3.84 -15.73
CA ARG A 168 17.16 -3.19 -15.33
C ARG A 168 17.24 -2.59 -13.93
N THR A 169 16.70 -1.38 -13.82
CA THR A 169 16.42 -0.75 -12.53
C THR A 169 15.14 -1.34 -11.94
N ALA A 170 14.91 -1.11 -10.66
CA ALA A 170 13.63 -1.49 -10.03
C ALA A 170 12.42 -0.87 -10.78
N PHE A 171 12.55 0.38 -11.22
CA PHE A 171 11.51 1.04 -12.02
C PHE A 171 11.30 0.37 -13.39
N ALA A 172 12.37 -0.02 -14.09
CA ALA A 172 12.28 -0.73 -15.36
C ALA A 172 11.54 -2.08 -15.21
N GLU A 173 11.77 -2.81 -14.11
CA GLU A 173 11.03 -4.04 -13.83
C GLU A 173 9.53 -3.77 -13.64
N HIS A 174 9.14 -2.66 -13.00
CA HIS A 174 7.72 -2.29 -12.91
C HIS A 174 7.08 -1.98 -14.26
N LEU A 175 7.83 -1.48 -15.25
CA LEU A 175 7.35 -1.31 -16.64
C LEU A 175 7.11 -2.68 -17.29
N VAL A 176 8.05 -3.61 -17.13
CA VAL A 176 7.92 -4.98 -17.65
C VAL A 176 6.75 -5.71 -17.00
N GLU A 177 6.55 -5.56 -15.71
CA GLU A 177 5.39 -6.11 -15.03
C GLU A 177 4.08 -5.49 -15.53
N ALA A 178 4.00 -4.16 -15.68
CA ALA A 178 2.77 -3.47 -16.07
C ALA A 178 2.25 -3.94 -17.43
N GLN A 179 3.11 -4.09 -18.41
CA GLN A 179 2.72 -4.57 -19.73
C GLN A 179 2.20 -6.01 -19.73
N ASN A 180 2.58 -6.83 -18.72
CA ASN A 180 2.14 -8.22 -18.61
C ASN A 180 0.70 -8.37 -18.09
N TYR A 181 0.31 -7.56 -17.09
CA TYR A 181 -0.96 -7.75 -16.40
C TYR A 181 -1.80 -6.47 -16.22
N MET A 182 -1.29 -5.29 -16.60
CA MET A 182 -2.04 -4.01 -16.52
C MET A 182 -2.19 -3.31 -17.87
N ARG A 183 -2.03 -4.05 -18.97
CA ARG A 183 -2.21 -3.51 -20.32
C ARG A 183 -3.69 -3.28 -20.60
N ASN A 184 -4.05 -2.06 -20.99
CA ASN A 184 -5.40 -1.68 -21.42
C ASN A 184 -5.70 -2.20 -22.84
N GLU A 185 -6.99 -2.24 -23.21
CA GLU A 185 -7.44 -2.71 -24.54
C GLU A 185 -6.91 -1.86 -25.68
N ASP A 186 -6.69 -0.58 -25.45
CA ASP A 186 -6.09 0.37 -26.41
C ASP A 186 -4.57 0.16 -26.62
N GLY A 187 -3.99 -0.83 -25.96
CA GLY A 187 -2.56 -1.13 -26.03
C GLY A 187 -1.69 -0.26 -25.13
N THR A 188 -2.28 0.54 -24.24
CA THR A 188 -1.54 1.34 -23.26
C THR A 188 -1.28 0.57 -21.96
N ALA A 189 -0.23 0.94 -21.23
CA ALA A 189 0.01 0.57 -19.85
C ALA A 189 0.16 1.85 -19.02
N ASN A 190 -0.81 2.11 -18.14
CA ASN A 190 -0.83 3.30 -17.31
C ASN A 190 -0.13 3.03 -15.97
N LEU A 191 0.80 3.88 -15.59
CA LEU A 191 1.49 3.83 -14.31
C LEU A 191 1.44 5.19 -13.62
N VAL A 192 1.08 5.18 -12.35
CA VAL A 192 1.26 6.32 -11.45
C VAL A 192 2.37 5.95 -10.48
N VAL A 193 3.43 6.75 -10.45
CA VAL A 193 4.61 6.51 -9.62
C VAL A 193 4.78 7.69 -8.67
N THR A 194 4.64 7.45 -7.36
CA THR A 194 4.83 8.51 -6.36
C THR A 194 6.29 8.59 -5.97
N ILE A 195 6.90 9.73 -6.23
CA ILE A 195 8.33 9.99 -6.02
C ILE A 195 8.56 11.24 -5.16
N SER A 196 9.79 11.45 -4.70
CA SER A 196 10.19 12.73 -4.11
C SER A 196 10.52 13.75 -5.19
N PRO A 197 10.11 15.03 -5.06
CA PRO A 197 10.33 16.05 -6.10
C PRO A 197 11.79 16.20 -6.51
N GLU A 198 12.72 16.10 -5.56
CA GLU A 198 14.17 16.20 -5.80
C GLU A 198 14.72 15.09 -6.71
N HIS A 199 14.01 13.96 -6.81
CA HIS A 199 14.42 12.81 -7.61
C HIS A 199 13.70 12.70 -8.97
N GLN A 200 12.81 13.63 -9.30
CA GLN A 200 11.99 13.54 -10.53
C GLN A 200 12.86 13.38 -11.77
N HIS A 201 13.91 14.20 -11.94
CA HIS A 201 14.81 14.14 -13.09
C HIS A 201 15.45 12.76 -13.27
N LEU A 202 15.80 12.04 -12.16
CA LEU A 202 16.40 10.71 -12.22
C LEU A 202 15.42 9.66 -12.77
N PHE A 203 14.14 9.76 -12.41
CA PHE A 203 13.11 8.85 -12.95
C PHE A 203 12.78 9.19 -14.41
N GLU A 204 12.74 10.46 -14.78
CA GLU A 204 12.53 10.89 -16.18
C GLU A 204 13.68 10.41 -17.08
N GLU A 205 14.94 10.53 -16.65
CA GLU A 205 16.11 10.00 -17.34
C GLU A 205 16.04 8.47 -17.46
N ALA A 206 15.78 7.76 -16.36
CA ALA A 206 15.66 6.31 -16.37
C ALA A 206 14.52 5.82 -17.29
N TYR A 207 13.41 6.57 -17.38
CA TYR A 207 12.34 6.25 -18.31
C TYR A 207 12.73 6.53 -19.76
N ALA A 208 13.33 7.68 -20.04
CA ALA A 208 13.76 8.05 -21.39
C ALA A 208 14.75 7.04 -21.98
N GLU A 209 15.63 6.48 -21.15
CA GLU A 209 16.62 5.48 -21.55
C GLU A 209 15.98 4.19 -22.08
N VAL A 210 14.88 3.72 -21.47
CA VAL A 210 14.27 2.41 -21.80
C VAL A 210 13.01 2.50 -22.67
N LYS A 211 12.34 3.65 -22.69
CA LYS A 211 11.01 3.84 -23.29
C LYS A 211 10.91 3.27 -24.71
N ALA A 212 11.72 3.76 -25.63
CA ALA A 212 11.62 3.39 -27.05
C ALA A 212 11.87 1.89 -27.26
N ALA A 213 12.85 1.32 -26.56
CA ALA A 213 13.18 -0.09 -26.64
C ALA A 213 12.05 -0.98 -26.09
N TYR A 214 11.45 -0.60 -24.94
CA TYR A 214 10.39 -1.37 -24.30
C TYR A 214 9.07 -1.25 -25.07
N GLU A 215 8.71 -0.07 -25.55
CA GLU A 215 7.53 0.12 -26.40
C GLU A 215 7.61 -0.73 -27.66
N ALA A 216 8.80 -0.79 -28.30
CA ALA A 216 9.04 -1.64 -29.47
C ALA A 216 9.08 -3.13 -29.13
N LYS A 217 9.77 -3.53 -28.04
CA LYS A 217 9.93 -4.93 -27.61
C LYS A 217 8.58 -5.57 -27.25
N TYR A 218 7.72 -4.83 -26.53
CA TYR A 218 6.47 -5.35 -25.98
C TYR A 218 5.23 -4.95 -26.78
N GLY A 219 5.34 -4.06 -27.77
CA GLY A 219 4.20 -3.56 -28.54
C GLY A 219 3.16 -2.86 -27.66
N VAL A 220 3.61 -2.07 -26.68
CA VAL A 220 2.80 -1.34 -25.70
C VAL A 220 3.18 0.13 -25.73
N LYS A 221 2.27 1.01 -25.36
CA LYS A 221 2.57 2.42 -25.11
C LYS A 221 2.47 2.70 -23.62
N TYR A 222 3.54 3.19 -23.00
CA TYR A 222 3.53 3.54 -21.58
C TYR A 222 3.04 4.98 -21.37
N ASN A 223 2.04 5.13 -20.50
CA ASN A 223 1.62 6.42 -19.97
C ASN A 223 2.03 6.48 -18.50
N ILE A 224 3.05 7.30 -18.19
CA ILE A 224 3.60 7.40 -16.84
C ILE A 224 3.29 8.77 -16.27
N THR A 225 2.68 8.79 -15.09
CA THR A 225 2.44 10.00 -14.30
C THR A 225 3.28 9.95 -13.04
N PHE A 226 4.23 10.86 -12.89
CA PHE A 226 4.94 11.06 -11.64
C PHE A 226 4.12 11.95 -10.72
N THR A 227 3.90 11.50 -9.49
CA THR A 227 3.17 12.24 -8.46
C THR A 227 4.04 12.42 -7.23
N PHE A 228 3.67 13.39 -6.39
CA PHE A 228 4.38 13.71 -5.16
C PHE A 228 3.43 13.60 -3.97
N GLN A 229 3.97 13.26 -2.81
CA GLN A 229 3.21 13.41 -1.57
C GLN A 229 2.97 14.90 -1.30
N ASP A 230 1.73 15.26 -0.98
CA ASP A 230 1.39 16.64 -0.68
C ASP A 230 1.99 17.05 0.68
N LYS A 231 2.73 18.17 0.70
CA LYS A 231 3.28 18.72 1.93
C LYS A 231 2.22 19.15 2.96
N ALA A 232 0.98 19.36 2.53
CA ALA A 232 -0.15 19.60 3.43
C ALA A 232 -0.44 18.40 4.34
N THR A 233 -0.04 17.19 3.92
CA THR A 233 -0.18 15.96 4.71
C THR A 233 0.94 15.75 5.73
N ASP A 234 2.01 16.55 5.70
CA ASP A 234 3.10 16.46 6.68
C ASP A 234 2.56 16.77 8.09
N THR A 235 3.01 16.00 9.07
CA THR A 235 2.57 16.15 10.46
C THR A 235 3.59 16.90 11.28
N VAL A 236 3.12 17.75 12.22
CA VAL A 236 4.02 18.43 13.15
C VAL A 236 4.64 17.41 14.12
N ALA A 237 5.93 17.52 14.35
CA ALA A 237 6.59 16.76 15.42
C ALA A 237 6.42 17.47 16.77
N VAL A 238 6.40 16.69 17.86
CA VAL A 238 6.41 17.24 19.22
C VAL A 238 7.57 16.66 20.03
N ASP A 239 7.96 17.37 21.09
CA ASP A 239 8.93 16.86 22.06
C ASP A 239 8.29 15.81 23.00
N VAL A 240 9.07 15.35 23.97
CA VAL A 240 8.60 14.35 24.96
C VAL A 240 7.45 14.86 25.83
N GLU A 241 7.29 16.18 25.98
CA GLU A 241 6.23 16.85 26.73
C GLU A 241 5.00 17.19 25.87
N ASN A 242 4.95 16.76 24.61
CA ASN A 242 3.92 17.07 23.60
C ASN A 242 3.83 18.56 23.22
N LYS A 243 4.94 19.30 23.31
CA LYS A 243 5.04 20.65 22.76
C LYS A 243 5.56 20.58 21.32
N PRO A 244 5.11 21.46 20.40
CA PRO A 244 5.63 21.51 19.05
C PRO A 244 7.16 21.58 19.04
N PHE A 245 7.79 20.63 18.32
CA PHE A 245 9.26 20.53 18.26
C PHE A 245 9.84 21.65 17.41
N ARG A 246 10.87 22.31 17.93
CA ARG A 246 11.56 23.40 17.24
C ARG A 246 12.96 22.99 16.81
N THR A 247 13.29 23.38 15.58
CA THR A 247 14.64 23.26 15.01
C THR A 247 15.60 24.25 15.66
N GLU A 248 16.86 24.23 15.28
CA GLU A 248 17.87 25.21 15.72
C GLU A 248 17.55 26.65 15.28
N THR A 249 16.78 26.80 14.20
CA THR A 249 16.31 28.10 13.68
C THR A 249 14.97 28.54 14.27
N ASP A 250 14.53 27.91 15.35
CA ASP A 250 13.25 28.12 16.02
C ASP A 250 12.00 27.86 15.15
N SER A 251 12.15 27.20 13.99
CA SER A 251 11.05 26.82 13.12
C SER A 251 10.41 25.52 13.62
N LEU A 252 9.11 25.34 13.32
CA LEU A 252 8.42 24.06 13.59
C LEU A 252 9.04 22.94 12.75
N LEU A 253 9.18 21.75 13.33
CA LEU A 253 9.60 20.57 12.60
C LEU A 253 8.38 19.80 12.11
N PHE A 254 8.23 19.70 10.79
CA PHE A 254 7.25 18.84 10.15
C PHE A 254 7.91 17.56 9.64
N ARG A 255 7.17 16.47 9.69
CA ARG A 255 7.62 15.15 9.22
C ARG A 255 6.68 14.67 8.13
N PRO A 256 7.21 14.07 7.04
CA PRO A 256 6.37 13.41 6.06
C PRO A 256 5.47 12.36 6.72
N ALA A 257 4.20 12.33 6.34
CA ALA A 257 3.22 11.37 6.86
C ALA A 257 3.48 9.92 6.40
N GLY A 258 4.53 9.69 5.61
CA GLY A 258 4.89 8.37 5.11
C GLY A 258 3.82 7.81 4.16
N HIS A 259 3.48 6.52 4.33
CA HIS A 259 2.49 5.89 3.46
C HIS A 259 1.03 6.35 3.72
N GLY A 260 0.76 7.06 4.80
CA GLY A 260 -0.54 7.68 5.05
C GLY A 260 -0.88 8.80 4.08
N ALA A 261 0.11 9.51 3.54
CA ALA A 261 -0.10 10.52 2.51
C ALA A 261 -0.51 9.94 1.15
N LEU A 262 -0.25 8.66 0.89
CA LEU A 262 -0.46 8.04 -0.42
C LEU A 262 -1.93 7.86 -0.78
N ILE A 263 -2.85 7.90 0.17
CA ILE A 263 -4.28 7.85 -0.12
C ILE A 263 -4.74 9.04 -0.98
N TYR A 264 -4.13 10.21 -0.79
CA TYR A 264 -4.40 11.40 -1.61
C TYR A 264 -3.93 11.22 -3.05
N ASN A 265 -2.79 10.54 -3.25
CA ASN A 265 -2.32 10.21 -4.59
C ASN A 265 -3.24 9.18 -5.26
N LEU A 266 -3.68 8.15 -4.53
CA LEU A 266 -4.60 7.13 -5.03
C LEU A 266 -5.97 7.73 -5.38
N ASN A 267 -6.47 8.67 -4.57
CA ASN A 267 -7.75 9.36 -4.79
C ASN A 267 -7.81 10.17 -6.09
N ASN A 268 -6.66 10.53 -6.65
CA ASN A 268 -6.54 11.28 -7.90
C ASN A 268 -6.40 10.38 -9.14
N ILE A 269 -6.44 9.06 -8.99
CA ILE A 269 -6.38 8.11 -10.11
C ILE A 269 -7.79 7.95 -10.68
N ALA A 270 -7.91 8.17 -11.99
CA ALA A 270 -9.22 8.13 -12.67
C ALA A 270 -9.64 6.72 -13.11
N GLU A 271 -8.68 5.80 -13.23
CA GLU A 271 -8.94 4.42 -13.64
C GLU A 271 -9.70 3.65 -12.57
N GLU A 272 -10.62 2.80 -13.01
CA GLU A 272 -11.47 2.01 -12.12
C GLU A 272 -10.68 0.97 -11.32
N VAL A 273 -9.69 0.33 -11.95
CA VAL A 273 -8.93 -0.76 -11.36
C VAL A 273 -7.48 -0.36 -11.17
N VAL A 274 -7.00 -0.42 -9.93
CA VAL A 274 -5.63 -0.04 -9.58
C VAL A 274 -4.90 -1.19 -8.90
N SER A 275 -3.74 -1.57 -9.44
CA SER A 275 -2.82 -2.52 -8.81
C SER A 275 -1.71 -1.78 -8.07
N ILE A 276 -1.60 -1.98 -6.77
CA ILE A 276 -0.58 -1.35 -5.92
C ILE A 276 0.54 -2.34 -5.64
N LYS A 277 1.78 -1.92 -5.85
CA LYS A 277 2.97 -2.70 -5.49
C LYS A 277 4.15 -1.77 -5.18
N ASN A 278 4.87 -2.03 -4.10
CA ASN A 278 6.01 -1.20 -3.72
C ASN A 278 7.15 -1.30 -4.72
N ILE A 279 7.87 -0.19 -4.92
CA ILE A 279 8.98 -0.07 -5.88
C ILE A 279 10.07 -1.13 -5.68
N ASP A 280 10.29 -1.59 -4.46
CA ASP A 280 11.35 -2.55 -4.13
C ASP A 280 10.94 -4.03 -4.22
N ASN A 281 9.65 -4.32 -4.43
CA ASN A 281 9.14 -5.69 -4.57
C ASN A 281 9.10 -6.10 -6.04
N VAL A 282 10.24 -6.40 -6.60
CA VAL A 282 10.42 -6.89 -7.97
C VAL A 282 11.34 -8.10 -7.98
N ALA A 283 11.24 -8.91 -9.01
CA ALA A 283 12.06 -10.11 -9.16
C ALA A 283 12.63 -10.20 -10.58
N ASN A 284 13.62 -11.06 -10.74
CA ASN A 284 14.16 -11.42 -12.04
C ASN A 284 13.06 -11.97 -12.98
N GLU A 285 13.20 -11.74 -14.27
CA GLU A 285 12.23 -12.12 -15.33
C GLU A 285 11.85 -13.62 -15.29
N ARG A 286 12.70 -14.47 -14.74
CA ARG A 286 12.40 -15.90 -14.53
C ARG A 286 11.17 -16.12 -13.64
N LEU A 287 10.90 -15.23 -12.69
CA LEU A 287 9.74 -15.28 -11.79
C LEU A 287 8.53 -14.46 -12.31
N LEU A 288 8.69 -13.77 -13.43
CA LEU A 288 7.64 -12.93 -14.01
C LEU A 288 6.35 -13.73 -14.35
N PRO A 289 6.41 -14.97 -14.90
CA PRO A 289 5.20 -15.74 -15.18
C PRO A 289 4.38 -16.00 -13.90
N ALA A 290 5.02 -16.42 -12.81
CA ALA A 290 4.33 -16.63 -11.53
C ALA A 290 3.76 -15.31 -10.98
N THR A 291 4.55 -14.24 -11.00
CA THR A 291 4.09 -12.90 -10.58
C THR A 291 2.88 -12.44 -11.40
N ALA A 292 2.92 -12.60 -12.72
CA ALA A 292 1.82 -12.19 -13.60
C ALA A 292 0.56 -13.03 -13.38
N THR A 293 0.70 -14.35 -13.21
CA THR A 293 -0.44 -15.24 -12.92
C THR A 293 -1.14 -14.83 -11.63
N TRP A 294 -0.41 -14.70 -10.54
CA TRP A 294 -1.00 -14.34 -9.25
C TRP A 294 -1.52 -12.92 -9.22
N LYS A 295 -0.92 -12.00 -9.98
CA LYS A 295 -1.48 -10.66 -10.14
C LYS A 295 -2.82 -10.70 -10.89
N LYS A 296 -2.94 -11.51 -11.95
CA LYS A 296 -4.23 -11.73 -12.63
C LYS A 296 -5.27 -12.37 -11.73
N VAL A 297 -4.86 -13.28 -10.84
CA VAL A 297 -5.73 -13.88 -9.82
C VAL A 297 -6.29 -12.83 -8.89
N LEU A 298 -5.43 -11.96 -8.33
CA LEU A 298 -5.88 -10.87 -7.45
C LEU A 298 -6.80 -9.89 -8.18
N LEU A 299 -6.48 -9.55 -9.43
CA LEU A 299 -7.31 -8.71 -10.29
C LEU A 299 -8.68 -9.35 -10.55
N GLY A 300 -8.71 -10.65 -10.90
CA GLY A 300 -9.94 -11.39 -11.12
C GLY A 300 -10.81 -11.47 -9.87
N LYS A 301 -10.22 -11.75 -8.71
CA LYS A 301 -10.95 -11.77 -7.43
C LYS A 301 -11.48 -10.39 -7.04
N ALA A 302 -10.77 -9.31 -7.36
CA ALA A 302 -11.26 -7.95 -7.12
C ALA A 302 -12.46 -7.60 -8.00
N LEU A 303 -12.41 -7.97 -9.28
CA LEU A 303 -13.51 -7.75 -10.22
C LEU A 303 -14.73 -8.62 -9.91
N GLU A 304 -14.53 -9.90 -9.57
CA GLU A 304 -15.60 -10.81 -9.14
C GLU A 304 -16.31 -10.25 -7.89
N LEU A 305 -15.55 -9.79 -6.89
CA LEU A 305 -16.09 -9.17 -5.68
C LEU A 305 -16.85 -7.88 -6.01
N ARG A 306 -16.26 -6.97 -6.80
CA ARG A 306 -16.92 -5.74 -7.27
C ARG A 306 -18.25 -6.05 -7.94
N ASP A 307 -18.27 -6.99 -8.88
CA ASP A 307 -19.47 -7.32 -9.67
C ASP A 307 -20.57 -7.91 -8.80
N THR A 308 -20.21 -8.73 -7.81
CA THR A 308 -21.15 -9.28 -6.82
C THR A 308 -21.76 -8.18 -5.96
N LEU A 309 -20.93 -7.29 -5.38
CA LEU A 309 -21.42 -6.17 -4.57
C LEU A 309 -22.30 -5.21 -5.37
N HIS A 310 -21.90 -4.89 -6.60
CA HIS A 310 -22.69 -4.07 -7.51
C HIS A 310 -23.99 -4.75 -7.94
N GLY A 311 -24.01 -6.08 -8.05
CA GLY A 311 -25.20 -6.88 -8.28
C GLY A 311 -26.21 -6.69 -7.14
N TYR A 312 -25.80 -6.94 -5.90
CA TYR A 312 -26.65 -6.75 -4.73
C TYR A 312 -27.20 -5.32 -4.59
N LEU A 313 -26.37 -4.30 -4.88
CA LEU A 313 -26.85 -2.91 -4.84
C LEU A 313 -27.94 -2.63 -5.88
N ARG A 314 -27.82 -3.17 -7.11
CA ARG A 314 -28.85 -3.04 -8.16
C ARG A 314 -30.12 -3.81 -7.79
N GLU A 315 -30.01 -4.98 -7.17
CA GLU A 315 -31.14 -5.76 -6.69
C GLU A 315 -31.87 -5.05 -5.55
N LEU A 316 -31.13 -4.47 -4.59
CA LEU A 316 -31.71 -3.61 -3.54
C LEU A 316 -32.42 -2.39 -4.13
N ASP A 317 -31.86 -1.76 -5.18
CA ASP A 317 -32.53 -0.66 -5.88
C ASP A 317 -33.83 -1.12 -6.53
N ALA A 318 -33.85 -2.30 -7.16
CA ALA A 318 -35.03 -2.84 -7.83
C ALA A 318 -36.16 -3.20 -6.85
N VAL A 319 -35.79 -3.81 -5.70
CA VAL A 319 -36.79 -4.29 -4.73
C VAL A 319 -37.27 -3.17 -3.81
N CYS A 320 -36.40 -2.24 -3.42
CA CYS A 320 -36.69 -1.19 -2.42
C CYS A 320 -37.02 0.19 -3.05
N THR A 321 -37.14 0.32 -4.38
CA THR A 321 -37.50 1.58 -5.03
C THR A 321 -38.97 1.52 -5.52
N PRO A 322 -39.80 2.53 -5.19
CA PRO A 322 -41.17 2.56 -5.65
C PRO A 322 -41.26 2.61 -7.18
N VAL A 323 -42.07 1.73 -7.79
CA VAL A 323 -42.38 1.83 -9.21
C VAL A 323 -43.15 3.13 -9.47
N GLN A 324 -42.60 4.01 -10.30
CA GLN A 324 -43.30 5.23 -10.72
C GLN A 324 -44.64 4.88 -11.36
N GLY A 325 -45.74 5.14 -10.67
CA GLY A 325 -47.09 4.91 -11.17
C GLY A 325 -48.10 4.38 -10.15
N SER A 326 -47.67 3.84 -9.02
CA SER A 326 -48.59 3.36 -7.99
C SER A 326 -48.83 4.45 -6.93
N ARG A 327 -49.56 5.51 -7.29
CA ARG A 327 -50.08 6.48 -6.33
C ARG A 327 -51.42 5.99 -5.81
N ASN A 328 -51.43 5.24 -4.72
CA ASN A 328 -52.56 5.18 -3.82
C ASN A 328 -52.30 6.17 -2.68
N THR A 329 -52.82 7.38 -2.86
CA THR A 329 -52.78 8.45 -1.86
C THR A 329 -53.78 8.13 -0.75
N THR A 330 -53.34 7.64 0.39
CA THR A 330 -54.03 7.84 1.66
C THR A 330 -53.25 8.88 2.44
N ALA A 331 -53.71 10.12 2.32
CA ALA A 331 -53.16 11.26 3.05
C ALA A 331 -53.51 11.17 4.54
N GLY A 332 -52.55 11.38 5.44
CA GLY A 332 -52.92 11.55 6.84
C GLY A 332 -51.92 11.84 7.90
N VAL A 333 -50.59 11.64 7.74
CA VAL A 333 -49.64 11.98 8.82
C VAL A 333 -48.36 12.56 8.23
N PRO A 334 -47.92 13.77 8.64
CA PRO A 334 -46.65 14.32 8.19
C PRO A 334 -45.46 13.45 8.67
N GLY A 335 -44.71 12.90 7.73
CA GLY A 335 -43.50 12.12 7.99
C GLY A 335 -43.64 10.59 7.98
N TYR A 336 -44.86 10.05 7.85
CA TYR A 336 -45.13 8.63 7.68
C TYR A 336 -45.73 8.36 6.28
N ASP A 337 -44.98 7.66 5.43
CA ASP A 337 -45.49 7.15 4.15
C ASP A 337 -45.50 5.63 4.20
N PRO A 338 -46.66 5.03 4.57
CA PRO A 338 -46.78 3.57 4.75
C PRO A 338 -46.45 2.76 3.47
N VAL A 339 -46.52 3.36 2.31
CA VAL A 339 -46.18 2.71 1.03
C VAL A 339 -44.67 2.52 0.90
N TYR A 340 -43.86 3.40 1.48
CA TYR A 340 -42.40 3.30 1.44
C TYR A 340 -41.84 2.33 2.50
N ASP A 341 -42.41 2.30 3.69
CA ASP A 341 -41.95 1.38 4.75
C ASP A 341 -42.34 -0.08 4.43
N ASP A 342 -43.42 -0.31 3.71
CA ASP A 342 -43.87 -1.65 3.28
C ASP A 342 -42.89 -2.29 2.28
N LEU A 343 -42.17 -1.52 1.44
CA LEU A 343 -41.23 -2.05 0.44
C LEU A 343 -40.03 -2.76 1.08
N TYR A 344 -39.55 -2.26 2.23
CA TYR A 344 -38.43 -2.85 2.95
C TYR A 344 -38.80 -4.14 3.70
N SER A 345 -40.11 -4.41 3.86
CA SER A 345 -40.66 -5.54 4.61
C SER A 345 -41.23 -6.62 3.71
N THR A 346 -41.07 -6.51 2.38
CA THR A 346 -41.53 -7.55 1.44
C THR A 346 -40.71 -8.83 1.64
N PRO A 347 -41.30 -10.03 1.41
CA PRO A 347 -40.57 -11.29 1.50
C PRO A 347 -39.29 -11.28 0.63
N GLU A 348 -39.36 -10.66 -0.56
CA GLU A 348 -38.23 -10.54 -1.49
C GLU A 348 -37.11 -9.65 -0.93
N ALA A 349 -37.46 -8.50 -0.29
CA ALA A 349 -36.48 -7.62 0.32
C ALA A 349 -35.80 -8.27 1.52
N LEU A 350 -36.58 -8.99 2.35
CA LEU A 350 -36.05 -9.69 3.51
C LEU A 350 -35.13 -10.84 3.10
N ALA A 351 -35.52 -11.66 2.12
CA ALA A 351 -34.69 -12.74 1.59
C ALA A 351 -33.38 -12.21 1.00
N LEU A 352 -33.44 -11.12 0.23
CA LEU A 352 -32.22 -10.47 -0.31
C LEU A 352 -31.30 -9.96 0.80
N CYS A 353 -31.86 -9.40 1.88
CA CYS A 353 -31.05 -9.00 3.04
C CYS A 353 -30.35 -10.20 3.69
N ASP A 354 -31.06 -11.33 3.85
CA ASP A 354 -30.49 -12.55 4.40
C ASP A 354 -29.32 -13.07 3.51
N ASP A 355 -29.51 -13.10 2.19
CA ASP A 355 -28.46 -13.50 1.23
C ASP A 355 -27.24 -12.57 1.28
N ILE A 356 -27.47 -11.25 1.38
CA ILE A 356 -26.38 -10.26 1.50
C ILE A 356 -25.61 -10.44 2.81
N GLU A 357 -26.30 -10.62 3.94
CA GLU A 357 -25.65 -10.84 5.25
C GLU A 357 -24.85 -12.14 5.26
N GLU A 358 -25.38 -13.20 4.67
CA GLU A 358 -24.68 -14.47 4.52
C GLU A 358 -23.41 -14.31 3.66
N PHE A 359 -23.50 -13.60 2.53
CA PHE A 359 -22.34 -13.28 1.70
C PHE A 359 -21.31 -12.46 2.46
N LEU A 360 -21.71 -11.36 3.11
CA LEU A 360 -20.82 -10.48 3.87
C LEU A 360 -20.10 -11.26 4.97
N LYS A 361 -20.80 -12.11 5.70
CA LYS A 361 -20.24 -12.94 6.77
C LYS A 361 -19.26 -13.99 6.24
N ASN A 362 -19.67 -14.75 5.23
CA ASN A 362 -18.91 -15.91 4.78
C ASN A 362 -17.72 -15.53 3.89
N VAL A 363 -17.81 -14.43 3.13
CA VAL A 363 -16.79 -14.02 2.17
C VAL A 363 -15.89 -12.91 2.72
N LEU A 364 -16.47 -11.91 3.39
CA LEU A 364 -15.75 -10.72 3.86
C LEU A 364 -15.53 -10.69 5.38
N CYS A 365 -16.00 -11.71 6.12
CA CYS A 365 -15.98 -11.75 7.58
C CYS A 365 -16.67 -10.52 8.23
N VAL A 366 -17.68 -9.97 7.56
CA VAL A 366 -18.48 -8.85 8.06
C VAL A 366 -19.73 -9.40 8.74
N GLU A 367 -19.75 -9.37 10.06
CA GLU A 367 -20.94 -9.68 10.86
C GLU A 367 -21.67 -8.37 11.14
N MET A 368 -22.93 -8.27 10.70
CA MET A 368 -23.74 -7.06 10.89
C MET A 368 -24.41 -7.07 12.26
N PRO A 369 -24.53 -5.92 12.94
CA PRO A 369 -25.37 -5.82 14.14
C PRO A 369 -26.84 -5.94 13.77
N GLU A 370 -27.68 -6.37 14.75
CA GLU A 370 -29.12 -6.40 14.56
C GLU A 370 -29.69 -5.00 14.31
N ALA A 371 -30.53 -4.88 13.28
CA ALA A 371 -31.22 -3.65 12.97
C ALA A 371 -32.60 -3.61 13.63
N GLU A 372 -33.03 -2.43 14.11
CA GLU A 372 -34.34 -2.27 14.78
C GLU A 372 -35.53 -2.37 13.80
N THR A 373 -35.31 -1.99 12.55
CA THR A 373 -36.35 -2.01 11.50
C THR A 373 -35.80 -2.55 10.17
N PRO A 374 -36.66 -3.14 9.31
CA PRO A 374 -36.25 -3.58 7.97
C PRO A 374 -35.61 -2.48 7.13
N LYS A 375 -36.09 -1.24 7.23
CA LYS A 375 -35.51 -0.09 6.55
C LYS A 375 -34.07 0.18 7.02
N GLN A 376 -33.82 0.23 8.33
CA GLN A 376 -32.47 0.40 8.88
C GLN A 376 -31.54 -0.73 8.44
N ARG A 377 -32.07 -1.98 8.37
CA ARG A 377 -31.32 -3.14 7.87
C ARG A 377 -30.84 -2.92 6.43
N VAL A 378 -31.76 -2.55 5.50
CA VAL A 378 -31.43 -2.28 4.11
C VAL A 378 -30.44 -1.12 3.98
N GLU A 379 -30.65 -0.01 4.72
CA GLU A 379 -29.75 1.14 4.71
C GLU A 379 -28.34 0.79 5.21
N ALA A 380 -28.24 -0.02 6.28
CA ALA A 380 -26.95 -0.50 6.82
C ALA A 380 -26.23 -1.42 5.83
N LEU A 381 -26.93 -2.36 5.19
CA LEU A 381 -26.39 -3.26 4.19
C LEU A 381 -25.91 -2.46 2.96
N ARG A 382 -26.72 -1.52 2.47
CA ARG A 382 -26.34 -0.64 1.37
C ARG A 382 -25.07 0.15 1.68
N ALA A 383 -24.95 0.72 2.88
CA ALA A 383 -23.76 1.44 3.33
C ALA A 383 -22.51 0.55 3.46
N LYS A 384 -22.67 -0.76 3.67
CA LYS A 384 -21.55 -1.72 3.66
C LYS A 384 -21.18 -2.16 2.24
N LEU A 385 -22.16 -2.33 1.35
CA LEU A 385 -21.90 -2.77 -0.02
C LEU A 385 -21.30 -1.67 -0.90
N ASP A 386 -21.77 -0.41 -0.76
CA ASP A 386 -21.35 0.74 -1.59
C ASP A 386 -20.08 1.40 -1.04
N ARG A 387 -18.98 0.66 -1.12
CA ARG A 387 -17.64 1.05 -0.67
C ARG A 387 -16.59 0.65 -1.69
N PRO A 388 -15.42 1.33 -1.71
CA PRO A 388 -14.29 0.86 -2.49
C PRO A 388 -13.93 -0.59 -2.13
N VAL A 389 -13.42 -1.33 -3.10
CA VAL A 389 -12.99 -2.72 -2.94
C VAL A 389 -11.48 -2.80 -2.91
N ARG A 390 -10.93 -3.61 -2.00
CA ARG A 390 -9.54 -4.06 -2.09
C ARG A 390 -9.45 -5.59 -1.97
N VAL A 391 -8.60 -6.18 -2.79
CA VAL A 391 -8.13 -7.55 -2.61
C VAL A 391 -6.64 -7.50 -2.34
N ALA A 392 -6.21 -8.05 -1.21
CA ALA A 392 -4.81 -8.04 -0.82
C ALA A 392 -4.25 -9.47 -0.80
N GLY A 393 -3.13 -9.65 -1.49
CA GLY A 393 -2.33 -10.86 -1.40
C GLY A 393 -1.75 -11.01 0.01
N MET A 394 -1.82 -12.22 0.55
CA MET A 394 -1.25 -12.57 1.85
C MET A 394 -0.23 -13.68 1.67
N VAL A 395 0.92 -13.54 2.30
CA VAL A 395 2.02 -14.50 2.24
C VAL A 395 2.21 -15.14 3.62
N LYS A 396 2.50 -16.43 3.66
CA LYS A 396 2.83 -17.12 4.92
C LYS A 396 4.03 -16.47 5.60
N ASN A 397 3.94 -16.27 6.92
CA ASN A 397 5.02 -15.70 7.72
C ASN A 397 6.32 -16.48 7.59
N GLN A 398 7.39 -15.77 7.28
CA GLN A 398 8.77 -16.28 7.24
C GLN A 398 9.69 -15.47 8.19
N GLY A 399 9.10 -14.66 9.08
CA GLY A 399 9.83 -13.73 9.95
C GLY A 399 10.02 -12.33 9.36
N GLU A 400 9.35 -12.03 8.26
CA GLU A 400 9.40 -10.70 7.63
C GLU A 400 8.64 -9.66 8.48
N PRO A 401 9.16 -8.43 8.60
CA PRO A 401 8.42 -7.34 9.21
C PRO A 401 7.32 -6.85 8.27
N GLY A 402 6.11 -6.67 8.80
CA GLY A 402 4.98 -6.16 8.02
C GLY A 402 3.69 -6.19 8.82
N GLY A 403 2.65 -5.60 8.25
CA GLY A 403 1.30 -5.70 8.79
C GLY A 403 0.71 -7.08 8.56
N GLY A 404 -0.01 -7.61 9.56
CA GLY A 404 -0.73 -8.88 9.49
C GLY A 404 -2.22 -8.70 9.23
N PRO A 405 -2.89 -9.72 8.66
CA PRO A 405 -4.33 -9.73 8.46
C PRO A 405 -5.07 -10.14 9.75
N PHE A 406 -6.08 -9.33 10.12
CA PHE A 406 -6.91 -9.55 11.30
C PHE A 406 -8.38 -9.28 10.99
N ILE A 407 -9.27 -9.84 11.82
CA ILE A 407 -10.67 -9.48 11.90
C ILE A 407 -10.81 -8.57 13.12
N ILE A 408 -11.36 -7.38 12.93
CA ILE A 408 -11.58 -6.41 13.99
C ILE A 408 -13.06 -6.10 14.17
N ALA A 409 -13.41 -5.61 15.35
CA ALA A 409 -14.72 -5.03 15.62
C ALA A 409 -14.70 -3.55 15.25
N GLU A 410 -15.65 -3.14 14.42
CA GLU A 410 -15.84 -1.78 13.96
C GLU A 410 -16.65 -0.94 14.96
N LYS A 411 -16.59 0.40 14.80
CA LYS A 411 -17.32 1.34 15.66
C LYS A 411 -18.84 1.22 15.55
N ASP A 412 -19.34 0.75 14.41
CA ASP A 412 -20.78 0.52 14.15
C ASP A 412 -21.29 -0.84 14.68
N GLY A 413 -20.44 -1.60 15.36
CA GLY A 413 -20.75 -2.91 15.92
C GLY A 413 -20.60 -4.08 14.93
N SER A 414 -20.27 -3.83 13.67
CA SER A 414 -19.93 -4.87 12.71
C SER A 414 -18.49 -5.36 12.87
N THR A 415 -18.10 -6.35 12.08
CA THR A 415 -16.70 -6.78 11.95
C THR A 415 -16.16 -6.48 10.55
N SER A 416 -14.83 -6.48 10.38
CA SER A 416 -14.19 -6.35 9.08
C SER A 416 -12.79 -6.98 9.04
N LEU A 417 -12.32 -7.29 7.83
CA LEU A 417 -10.94 -7.70 7.55
C LEU A 417 -10.02 -6.48 7.47
N GLN A 418 -8.97 -6.44 8.28
CA GLN A 418 -8.02 -5.33 8.34
C GLN A 418 -6.58 -5.80 8.33
N VAL A 419 -5.68 -4.98 7.79
CA VAL A 419 -4.23 -5.15 7.92
C VAL A 419 -3.76 -4.27 9.07
N LEU A 420 -3.15 -4.86 10.09
CA LEU A 420 -2.64 -4.15 11.27
C LEU A 420 -1.13 -4.28 11.37
N GLU A 421 -0.47 -3.18 11.66
CA GLU A 421 0.93 -3.19 12.08
C GLU A 421 1.04 -3.53 13.57
N SER A 422 2.15 -4.15 13.98
CA SER A 422 2.36 -4.58 15.37
C SER A 422 2.24 -3.43 16.37
N VAL A 423 2.58 -2.21 15.98
CA VAL A 423 2.47 -1.00 16.81
C VAL A 423 1.01 -0.60 17.10
N GLN A 424 0.06 -1.07 16.29
CA GLN A 424 -1.39 -0.81 16.46
C GLN A 424 -2.05 -1.84 17.39
N ILE A 425 -1.32 -2.88 17.81
CA ILE A 425 -1.84 -3.98 18.63
C ILE A 425 -1.53 -3.70 20.10
N ASN A 426 -2.56 -3.77 20.95
CA ASN A 426 -2.40 -3.58 22.39
C ASN A 426 -1.70 -4.77 23.04
N MET A 427 -0.39 -4.66 23.23
CA MET A 427 0.39 -5.72 23.86
C MET A 427 0.13 -5.92 25.37
N SER A 428 -0.69 -5.05 25.98
CA SER A 428 -1.16 -5.22 27.36
C SER A 428 -2.45 -6.04 27.46
N ASP A 429 -3.11 -6.29 26.32
CA ASP A 429 -4.30 -7.14 26.21
C ASP A 429 -3.89 -8.58 25.89
N ASP A 430 -4.28 -9.54 26.73
CA ASP A 430 -3.95 -10.95 26.58
C ASP A 430 -4.52 -11.53 25.28
N HIS A 431 -5.76 -11.18 24.92
CA HIS A 431 -6.40 -11.63 23.69
C HIS A 431 -5.70 -11.08 22.44
N ALA A 432 -5.35 -9.80 22.44
CA ALA A 432 -4.63 -9.21 21.31
C ALA A 432 -3.23 -9.83 21.10
N ARG A 433 -2.51 -10.14 22.21
CA ARG A 433 -1.23 -10.88 22.15
C ARG A 433 -1.40 -12.29 21.59
N GLU A 434 -2.45 -13.01 22.03
CA GLU A 434 -2.75 -14.35 21.52
C GLU A 434 -3.10 -14.32 20.04
N CYS A 435 -3.90 -13.35 19.59
CA CYS A 435 -4.21 -13.14 18.16
C CYS A 435 -2.94 -12.89 17.34
N LEU A 436 -2.03 -12.05 17.84
CA LEU A 436 -0.76 -11.78 17.15
C LEU A 436 0.13 -13.04 17.07
N ALA A 437 0.20 -13.82 18.16
CA ALA A 437 0.99 -15.05 18.21
C ALA A 437 0.45 -16.15 17.25
N ASN A 438 -0.87 -16.14 17.00
CA ASN A 438 -1.54 -17.06 16.10
C ASN A 438 -1.65 -16.55 14.65
N ALA A 439 -1.15 -15.33 14.35
CA ALA A 439 -1.14 -14.81 12.99
C ALA A 439 -0.19 -15.62 12.10
N THR A 440 -0.72 -16.15 11.00
CA THR A 440 -0.02 -17.05 10.09
C THR A 440 0.51 -16.39 8.83
N HIS A 441 0.04 -15.19 8.53
CA HIS A 441 0.32 -14.47 7.29
C HIS A 441 0.67 -13.01 7.55
N PHE A 442 1.28 -12.38 6.54
CA PHE A 442 1.50 -10.94 6.49
C PHE A 442 1.13 -10.37 5.12
N ASN A 443 0.94 -9.04 5.05
CA ASN A 443 0.66 -8.33 3.81
C ASN A 443 1.97 -7.88 3.13
N PRO A 444 2.32 -8.43 1.94
CA PRO A 444 3.50 -8.03 1.18
C PRO A 444 3.32 -6.67 0.45
N VAL A 445 2.18 -6.00 0.63
CA VAL A 445 1.75 -4.82 -0.14
C VAL A 445 1.62 -5.17 -1.63
N ASP A 446 0.87 -6.24 -1.91
CA ASP A 446 0.41 -6.63 -3.24
C ASP A 446 -1.12 -6.56 -3.24
N ILE A 447 -1.67 -5.42 -3.71
CA ILE A 447 -3.06 -5.05 -3.51
C ILE A 447 -3.68 -4.68 -4.86
N VAL A 448 -4.94 -5.07 -5.06
CA VAL A 448 -5.78 -4.60 -6.16
C VAL A 448 -6.99 -3.87 -5.59
N CYS A 449 -7.29 -2.71 -6.16
CA CYS A 449 -8.39 -1.85 -5.76
C CYS A 449 -9.38 -1.65 -6.91
N CYS A 450 -10.70 -1.61 -6.60
CA CYS A 450 -11.72 -1.08 -7.48
C CYS A 450 -12.26 0.21 -6.87
N LEU A 451 -12.13 1.32 -7.61
CA LEU A 451 -12.32 2.69 -7.11
C LEU A 451 -13.63 3.34 -7.57
N HIS A 452 -14.48 2.64 -8.33
CA HIS A 452 -15.75 3.16 -8.81
C HIS A 452 -16.94 2.44 -8.17
N ASN A 453 -18.01 3.18 -7.92
CA ASN A 453 -19.26 2.65 -7.41
C ASN A 453 -20.07 1.94 -8.52
N TYR A 454 -21.19 1.32 -8.14
CA TYR A 454 -22.05 0.58 -9.08
C TYR A 454 -22.73 1.45 -10.14
N LYS A 455 -22.63 2.79 -10.05
CA LYS A 455 -23.08 3.76 -11.05
C LYS A 455 -21.96 4.21 -11.98
N GLY A 456 -20.73 3.74 -11.75
CA GLY A 456 -19.55 4.11 -12.54
C GLY A 456 -18.89 5.42 -12.11
N GLU A 457 -19.23 5.95 -10.93
CA GLU A 457 -18.65 7.18 -10.38
C GLU A 457 -17.46 6.83 -9.47
N SER A 458 -16.40 7.64 -9.51
CA SER A 458 -15.25 7.46 -8.61
C SER A 458 -15.65 7.74 -7.16
N PHE A 459 -15.20 6.88 -6.25
CA PHE A 459 -15.30 7.15 -4.81
C PHE A 459 -14.39 8.29 -4.39
N ASP A 460 -14.82 9.12 -3.45
CA ASP A 460 -13.95 10.00 -2.68
C ASP A 460 -13.33 9.16 -1.54
N LEU A 461 -12.12 8.65 -1.79
CA LEU A 461 -11.46 7.69 -0.90
C LEU A 461 -11.18 8.25 0.49
N LEU A 462 -11.09 9.57 0.63
CA LEU A 462 -10.82 10.22 1.92
C LEU A 462 -11.98 10.02 2.93
N LYS A 463 -13.20 9.78 2.43
CA LYS A 463 -14.36 9.48 3.28
C LYS A 463 -14.32 8.08 3.92
N TYR A 464 -13.42 7.22 3.46
CA TYR A 464 -13.31 5.84 3.90
C TYR A 464 -12.09 5.59 4.82
N VAL A 465 -11.37 6.66 5.17
CA VAL A 465 -10.24 6.61 6.12
C VAL A 465 -10.75 6.48 7.55
N ASP A 466 -10.17 5.61 8.36
CA ASP A 466 -10.35 5.65 9.82
C ASP A 466 -9.24 6.51 10.44
N GLU A 467 -9.58 7.74 10.77
CA GLU A 467 -8.67 8.72 11.38
C GLU A 467 -8.14 8.27 12.76
N ASP A 468 -8.78 7.30 13.41
CA ASP A 468 -8.34 6.74 14.69
C ASP A 468 -7.33 5.57 14.52
N ALA A 469 -7.08 5.13 13.30
CA ALA A 469 -6.13 4.04 13.01
C ALA A 469 -4.68 4.51 12.77
N GLY A 470 -4.35 5.77 13.09
CA GLY A 470 -2.97 6.25 13.15
C GLY A 470 -2.23 5.75 14.39
N PHE A 471 -0.96 6.15 14.52
CA PHE A 471 -0.18 5.86 15.73
C PHE A 471 0.91 6.91 15.97
N ILE A 472 1.49 6.89 17.17
CA ILE A 472 2.58 7.79 17.56
C ILE A 472 3.87 6.97 17.59
N SER A 473 4.90 7.44 16.86
CA SER A 473 6.23 6.83 16.81
C SER A 473 7.28 7.72 17.49
N SER A 474 8.22 7.09 18.20
CA SER A 474 9.41 7.79 18.72
C SER A 474 10.47 7.88 17.63
N LYS A 475 11.02 9.05 17.45
CA LYS A 475 12.07 9.38 16.47
C LYS A 475 13.15 10.26 17.13
N SER A 476 14.15 10.61 16.36
CA SER A 476 15.14 11.62 16.78
C SER A 476 15.43 12.60 15.65
N TYR A 477 15.82 13.81 16.02
CA TYR A 477 16.32 14.84 15.12
C TYR A 477 17.55 15.47 15.75
N GLN A 478 18.70 15.36 15.10
CA GLN A 478 20.00 15.86 15.60
C GLN A 478 20.29 15.42 17.05
N GLY A 479 20.04 14.14 17.37
CA GLY A 479 20.27 13.58 18.71
C GLY A 479 19.21 13.94 19.75
N ARG A 480 18.21 14.77 19.44
CA ARG A 480 17.09 15.12 20.32
C ARG A 480 15.91 14.19 20.06
N GLU A 481 15.34 13.63 21.12
CA GLU A 481 14.15 12.78 21.02
C GLU A 481 12.93 13.61 20.67
N LEU A 482 12.05 13.03 19.83
CA LEU A 482 10.77 13.60 19.44
C LEU A 482 9.74 12.50 19.21
N LYS A 483 8.48 12.90 19.17
CA LYS A 483 7.36 12.07 18.73
C LYS A 483 6.88 12.55 17.36
N ALA A 484 6.58 11.59 16.49
CA ALA A 484 5.98 11.82 15.18
C ALA A 484 4.61 11.16 15.10
N LEU A 485 3.66 11.85 14.50
CA LEU A 485 2.34 11.34 14.21
C LEU A 485 2.39 10.62 12.87
N GLU A 486 2.06 9.34 12.88
CA GLU A 486 1.90 8.53 11.67
C GLU A 486 0.41 8.50 11.33
N LEU A 487 0.04 9.07 10.19
CA LEU A 487 -1.34 9.03 9.69
C LEU A 487 -1.76 7.58 9.36
N PRO A 488 -3.07 7.28 9.30
CA PRO A 488 -3.54 5.97 8.87
C PRO A 488 -2.91 5.56 7.55
N GLY A 489 -2.14 4.46 7.55
CA GLY A 489 -1.35 4.06 6.39
C GLY A 489 -2.20 3.60 5.22
N LEU A 490 -1.70 3.72 3.97
CA LEU A 490 -2.46 3.44 2.75
C LEU A 490 -3.15 2.07 2.79
N TRP A 491 -2.41 1.01 3.16
CA TRP A 491 -2.95 -0.36 3.22
C TRP A 491 -3.51 -0.77 4.57
N ASN A 492 -3.53 0.15 5.54
CA ASN A 492 -4.06 -0.05 6.90
C ASN A 492 -5.31 0.80 7.09
N GLY A 493 -5.28 1.76 8.02
CA GLY A 493 -6.41 2.62 8.37
C GLY A 493 -6.96 3.49 7.26
N ALA A 494 -6.17 3.85 6.23
CA ALA A 494 -6.67 4.59 5.08
C ALA A 494 -7.65 3.78 4.21
N MET A 495 -7.56 2.44 4.25
CA MET A 495 -8.52 1.53 3.59
C MET A 495 -9.40 0.78 4.60
N SER A 496 -9.58 1.30 5.81
CA SER A 496 -10.32 0.60 6.88
C SER A 496 -11.78 0.38 6.51
N ASN A 497 -12.44 1.39 5.95
CA ASN A 497 -13.85 1.31 5.57
C ASN A 497 -14.07 0.79 4.13
N TRP A 498 -13.18 -0.09 3.64
CA TRP A 498 -13.29 -0.71 2.31
C TRP A 498 -13.78 -2.14 2.41
N ASN A 499 -14.47 -2.61 1.37
CA ASN A 499 -14.77 -4.04 1.21
C ASN A 499 -13.46 -4.78 0.93
N THR A 500 -13.03 -5.61 1.87
CA THR A 500 -11.71 -6.22 1.89
C THR A 500 -11.80 -7.73 1.74
N LEU A 501 -10.98 -8.30 0.84
CA LEU A 501 -10.77 -9.72 0.69
C LEU A 501 -9.28 -10.04 0.77
N PHE A 502 -8.91 -11.07 1.52
CA PHE A 502 -7.55 -11.59 1.58
C PHE A 502 -7.43 -12.90 0.79
N VAL A 503 -6.38 -13.00 -0.02
CA VAL A 503 -6.08 -14.19 -0.84
C VAL A 503 -4.66 -14.63 -0.56
N GLU A 504 -4.44 -15.89 -0.19
CA GLU A 504 -3.10 -16.45 -0.05
C GLU A 504 -2.41 -16.46 -1.42
N VAL A 505 -1.20 -15.89 -1.49
CA VAL A 505 -0.34 -15.92 -2.67
C VAL A 505 1.00 -16.59 -2.33
N PRO A 506 1.66 -17.28 -3.27
CA PRO A 506 2.94 -17.92 -3.03
C PRO A 506 4.03 -16.94 -2.61
N LEU A 507 4.93 -17.40 -1.75
CA LEU A 507 6.09 -16.62 -1.31
C LEU A 507 6.96 -16.13 -2.48
N GLU A 508 7.03 -16.88 -3.58
CA GLU A 508 7.79 -16.50 -4.78
C GLU A 508 7.32 -15.20 -5.46
N THR A 509 6.11 -14.71 -5.13
CA THR A 509 5.61 -13.41 -5.59
C THR A 509 6.12 -12.23 -4.76
N PHE A 510 6.80 -12.49 -3.64
CA PHE A 510 7.29 -11.50 -2.70
C PHE A 510 8.81 -11.51 -2.60
N ASN A 511 9.47 -10.60 -3.30
CA ASN A 511 10.92 -10.52 -3.41
C ASN A 511 11.43 -9.10 -3.14
N PRO A 512 11.20 -8.55 -1.94
CA PRO A 512 11.59 -7.16 -1.65
C PRO A 512 13.10 -7.04 -1.46
N VAL A 513 13.65 -5.93 -1.96
CA VAL A 513 15.03 -5.51 -1.70
C VAL A 513 15.02 -4.49 -0.56
N LYS A 514 15.19 -4.96 0.67
CA LYS A 514 15.23 -4.11 1.88
C LYS A 514 16.64 -3.62 2.18
N VAL A 515 17.63 -4.51 2.03
CA VAL A 515 19.06 -4.23 2.14
C VAL A 515 19.77 -4.60 0.83
N VAL A 516 20.93 -4.03 0.58
CA VAL A 516 21.66 -4.23 -0.70
C VAL A 516 22.00 -5.70 -0.95
N LEU A 517 22.28 -6.47 0.09
CA LEU A 517 22.60 -7.90 -0.03
C LEU A 517 21.40 -8.75 -0.46
N ASP A 518 20.17 -8.25 -0.37
CA ASP A 518 18.99 -8.94 -0.91
C ASP A 518 19.10 -9.16 -2.43
N LEU A 519 19.81 -8.27 -3.14
CA LEU A 519 20.08 -8.42 -4.57
C LEU A 519 20.90 -9.69 -4.91
N LEU A 520 21.53 -10.32 -3.94
CA LEU A 520 22.25 -11.59 -4.10
C LEU A 520 21.36 -12.82 -3.90
N ARG A 521 20.11 -12.64 -3.49
CA ARG A 521 19.15 -13.75 -3.35
C ARG A 521 18.84 -14.36 -4.73
N PRO A 522 18.49 -15.66 -4.80
CA PRO A 522 18.18 -16.32 -6.09
C PRO A 522 17.09 -15.62 -6.91
N ALA A 523 16.14 -14.94 -6.27
CA ALA A 523 15.08 -14.20 -6.95
C ALA A 523 15.57 -12.97 -7.74
N HIS A 524 16.80 -12.51 -7.49
CA HIS A 524 17.43 -11.35 -8.11
C HIS A 524 18.65 -11.70 -8.98
N GLN A 525 19.04 -12.97 -9.00
CA GLN A 525 20.18 -13.48 -9.78
C GLN A 525 19.68 -14.31 -10.97
N ASN A 526 20.50 -14.39 -12.05
CA ASN A 526 20.20 -15.23 -13.24
C ASN A 526 20.50 -16.70 -12.97
#